data_3202d26915bd713a1a3c0e648ac5f691
#
_entry.id   3202d26915bd713a1a3c0e648ac5f691
#
_cell.length_a   1.000
_cell.length_b   1.000
_cell.length_c   1.000
_cell.angle_alpha   90.00
_cell.angle_beta   90.00
_cell.angle_gamma   90.00
#
_symmetry.space_group_name_H-M   'P 1'
#
loop_
_entity.id
_entity.type
_entity.pdbx_description
1 polymer ?
#
loop_
_entity_poly.entity_id
_entity_poly.type
_entity_poly.pdbx_seq_one_letter_code
_entity_poly.pdbx_strand_id
1 'polypeptide(L)'
;MFLEEDEVCGFLCVHEEQVRRVQERLPEEDTIFRMSELFKMFGDGTRLKILCALLEGECCVCDLAKLLGMTQSAVSHQLRILKQAHLIKARRDGKTIFYSLADYHVPMLLRQGMEHVREE
;
A
#
# COMPACT_ATOMS: atom_id res chain seq x y z
N MET A 1 -16.95 -3.87 -0.12
CA MET A 1 -17.83 -4.53 -1.10
C MET A 1 -18.99 -3.63 -1.46
N PHE A 2 -19.34 -3.58 -2.72
CA PHE A 2 -20.46 -2.79 -3.20
C PHE A 2 -21.63 -3.70 -3.52
N LEU A 3 -22.83 -3.29 -3.11
CA LEU A 3 -24.03 -4.01 -3.44
C LEU A 3 -24.56 -3.50 -4.79
N GLU A 4 -25.00 -4.43 -5.61
CA GLU A 4 -25.72 -4.07 -6.81
C GLU A 4 -27.07 -3.48 -6.40
N GLU A 5 -27.65 -2.64 -7.25
CA GLU A 5 -28.89 -1.99 -6.92
C GLU A 5 -30.01 -2.99 -6.60
N ASP A 6 -30.06 -4.10 -7.31
CA ASP A 6 -31.05 -5.14 -7.10
C ASP A 6 -30.76 -6.01 -5.88
N GLU A 7 -29.61 -5.81 -5.22
CA GLU A 7 -29.24 -6.54 -4.01
C GLU A 7 -29.54 -5.74 -2.74
N VAL A 8 -30.03 -4.52 -2.88
CA VAL A 8 -30.40 -3.68 -1.74
C VAL A 8 -31.72 -4.13 -1.15
N CYS A 9 -31.79 -4.21 0.17
CA CYS A 9 -33.01 -4.58 0.85
C CYS A 9 -34.14 -3.59 0.54
N GLY A 10 -35.32 -4.10 0.18
CA GLY A 10 -36.47 -3.27 -0.13
C GLY A 10 -37.20 -2.71 1.11
N PHE A 11 -36.79 -3.13 2.31
CA PHE A 11 -37.37 -2.66 3.57
C PHE A 11 -36.29 -2.70 4.64
N LEU A 12 -36.59 -2.06 5.77
CA LEU A 12 -35.65 -2.02 6.90
C LEU A 12 -35.54 -3.41 7.52
N CYS A 13 -34.35 -3.99 7.46
CA CYS A 13 -34.10 -5.33 7.97
C CYS A 13 -32.78 -5.41 8.74
N VAL A 14 -32.67 -4.60 9.79
CA VAL A 14 -31.46 -4.58 10.60
C VAL A 14 -31.37 -5.84 11.45
N HIS A 15 -30.22 -6.50 11.39
CA HIS A 15 -29.91 -7.65 12.22
C HIS A 15 -29.07 -7.18 13.39
N GLU A 16 -29.75 -6.83 14.50
CA GLU A 16 -29.10 -6.20 15.64
C GLU A 16 -27.98 -7.00 16.26
N GLU A 17 -28.14 -8.31 16.32
CA GLU A 17 -27.10 -9.21 16.85
C GLU A 17 -25.82 -9.12 16.00
N GLN A 18 -25.99 -9.12 14.69
CA GLN A 18 -24.87 -9.01 13.76
C GLN A 18 -24.18 -7.65 13.88
N VAL A 19 -24.98 -6.59 13.96
CA VAL A 19 -24.46 -5.23 14.12
C VAL A 19 -23.62 -5.10 15.37
N ARG A 20 -24.12 -5.61 16.49
CA ARG A 20 -23.40 -5.56 17.76
C ARG A 20 -22.08 -6.32 17.68
N ARG A 21 -22.11 -7.52 17.11
CA ARG A 21 -20.90 -8.34 16.96
C ARG A 21 -19.84 -7.65 16.12
N VAL A 22 -20.25 -7.05 15.02
CA VAL A 22 -19.33 -6.30 14.14
C VAL A 22 -18.79 -5.08 14.86
N GLN A 23 -19.63 -4.31 15.56
CA GLN A 23 -19.20 -3.13 16.30
C GLN A 23 -18.13 -3.46 17.32
N GLU A 24 -18.27 -4.58 18.01
CA GLU A 24 -17.30 -5.01 19.03
C GLU A 24 -15.94 -5.37 18.41
N ARG A 25 -15.92 -5.71 17.14
CA ARG A 25 -14.71 -6.17 16.45
C ARG A 25 -14.12 -5.17 15.48
N LEU A 26 -14.84 -4.08 15.20
CA LEU A 26 -14.30 -3.04 14.34
C LEU A 26 -13.08 -2.42 15.00
N PRO A 27 -12.05 -2.13 14.21
CA PRO A 27 -10.91 -1.37 14.74
C PRO A 27 -11.34 0.00 15.22
N GLU A 28 -10.56 0.57 16.12
CA GLU A 28 -10.78 1.92 16.60
C GLU A 28 -10.64 2.93 15.47
N GLU A 29 -11.30 4.08 15.62
CA GLU A 29 -11.26 5.12 14.60
C GLU A 29 -9.84 5.56 14.24
N ASP A 30 -8.96 5.66 15.22
CA ASP A 30 -7.56 6.00 14.96
C ASP A 30 -6.87 4.96 14.09
N THR A 31 -7.13 3.68 14.37
CA THR A 31 -6.57 2.60 13.57
C THR A 31 -7.09 2.65 12.14
N ILE A 32 -8.40 2.88 11.97
CA ILE A 32 -9.02 3.01 10.65
C ILE A 32 -8.38 4.16 9.86
N PHE A 33 -8.20 5.31 10.53
CA PHE A 33 -7.58 6.47 9.89
C PHE A 33 -6.16 6.13 9.41
N ARG A 34 -5.37 5.53 10.28
CA ARG A 34 -3.98 5.18 9.96
C ARG A 34 -3.90 4.13 8.85
N MET A 35 -4.82 3.18 8.83
CA MET A 35 -4.89 2.20 7.74
C MET A 35 -5.26 2.86 6.43
N SER A 36 -6.21 3.80 6.44
CA SER A 36 -6.60 4.48 5.21
C SER A 36 -5.45 5.32 4.66
N GLU A 37 -4.65 5.95 5.53
CA GLU A 37 -3.46 6.67 5.09
C GLU A 37 -2.43 5.72 4.49
N LEU A 38 -2.25 4.55 5.10
CA LEU A 38 -1.37 3.51 4.55
C LEU A 38 -1.79 3.10 3.15
N PHE A 39 -3.06 2.80 2.96
CA PHE A 39 -3.55 2.35 1.65
C PHE A 39 -3.51 3.43 0.58
N LYS A 40 -3.55 4.69 0.97
CA LYS A 40 -3.32 5.79 0.01
C LYS A 40 -1.92 5.73 -0.58
N MET A 41 -0.94 5.31 0.19
CA MET A 41 0.43 5.17 -0.31
C MET A 41 0.49 4.15 -1.43
N PHE A 42 -0.26 3.06 -1.30
CA PHE A 42 -0.33 2.03 -2.35
C PHE A 42 -1.22 2.43 -3.51
N GLY A 43 -2.03 3.45 -3.36
CA GLY A 43 -3.00 3.87 -4.38
C GLY A 43 -2.43 4.74 -5.49
N ASP A 44 -1.15 5.06 -5.47
CA ASP A 44 -0.51 5.84 -6.52
C ASP A 44 0.34 4.93 -7.41
N GLY A 45 0.13 5.04 -8.73
CA GLY A 45 0.79 4.15 -9.69
C GLY A 45 2.31 4.22 -9.65
N THR A 46 2.86 5.42 -9.51
CA THR A 46 4.33 5.60 -9.47
C THR A 46 4.91 4.97 -8.21
N ARG A 47 4.31 5.25 -7.07
CA ARG A 47 4.77 4.65 -5.81
C ARG A 47 4.63 3.14 -5.84
N LEU A 48 3.53 2.66 -6.42
CA LEU A 48 3.31 1.22 -6.53
C LEU A 48 4.39 0.55 -7.38
N LYS A 49 4.79 1.19 -8.49
CA LYS A 49 5.89 0.67 -9.33
C LYS A 49 7.20 0.60 -8.56
N ILE A 50 7.49 1.62 -7.77
CA ILE A 50 8.71 1.64 -6.94
C ILE A 50 8.68 0.47 -5.95
N LEU A 51 7.57 0.31 -5.25
CA LEU A 51 7.43 -0.77 -4.27
C LEU A 51 7.57 -2.14 -4.93
N CYS A 52 6.96 -2.33 -6.10
CA CYS A 52 7.07 -3.59 -6.84
C CYS A 52 8.49 -3.84 -7.32
N ALA A 53 9.22 -2.80 -7.73
CA ALA A 53 10.62 -2.94 -8.10
C ALA A 53 11.45 -3.44 -6.91
N LEU A 54 11.16 -2.91 -5.73
CA LEU A 54 11.88 -3.30 -4.51
C LEU A 54 11.52 -4.72 -4.02
N LEU A 55 10.46 -5.32 -4.56
CA LEU A 55 10.19 -6.74 -4.32
C LEU A 55 11.32 -7.60 -4.87
N GLU A 56 11.96 -7.15 -5.95
CA GLU A 56 13.00 -7.94 -6.63
C GLU A 56 14.38 -7.74 -6.01
N GLY A 57 14.54 -6.74 -5.16
CA GLY A 57 15.80 -6.49 -4.49
C GLY A 57 16.03 -5.02 -4.23
N GLU A 58 17.14 -4.72 -3.55
CA GLU A 58 17.53 -3.34 -3.27
C GLU A 58 17.85 -2.59 -4.55
N CYS A 59 17.44 -1.31 -4.57
CA CYS A 59 17.73 -0.42 -5.68
C CYS A 59 18.16 0.94 -5.15
N CYS A 60 19.07 1.59 -5.87
CA CYS A 60 19.41 2.98 -5.60
C CYS A 60 18.51 3.89 -6.46
N VAL A 61 18.60 5.21 -6.23
CA VAL A 61 17.80 6.18 -6.98
C VAL A 61 18.05 6.08 -8.48
N CYS A 62 19.31 5.90 -8.89
CA CYS A 62 19.66 5.81 -10.29
C CYS A 62 19.00 4.63 -10.99
N ASP A 63 18.97 3.48 -10.31
CA ASP A 63 18.32 2.27 -10.83
C ASP A 63 16.84 2.51 -11.04
N LEU A 64 16.18 3.07 -10.04
CA LEU A 64 14.75 3.33 -10.09
C LEU A 64 14.40 4.38 -11.13
N ALA A 65 15.21 5.43 -11.24
CA ALA A 65 15.00 6.49 -12.23
C ALA A 65 15.07 5.92 -13.64
N LYS A 66 16.07 5.07 -13.90
CA LYS A 66 16.20 4.42 -15.19
C LYS A 66 15.03 3.48 -15.48
N LEU A 67 14.69 2.66 -14.50
CA LEU A 67 13.59 1.70 -14.62
C LEU A 67 12.26 2.40 -14.96
N LEU A 68 12.00 3.52 -14.28
CA LEU A 68 10.71 4.20 -14.41
C LEU A 68 10.69 5.27 -15.48
N GLY A 69 11.85 5.60 -16.08
CA GLY A 69 11.93 6.68 -17.05
C GLY A 69 11.65 8.04 -16.42
N MET A 70 12.06 8.22 -15.17
CA MET A 70 11.83 9.45 -14.40
C MET A 70 13.15 10.10 -14.04
N THR A 71 13.09 11.37 -13.65
CA THR A 71 14.28 12.06 -13.14
C THR A 71 14.63 11.53 -11.76
N GLN A 72 15.90 11.61 -11.37
CA GLN A 72 16.35 11.23 -10.05
C GLN A 72 15.65 12.08 -8.98
N SER A 73 15.42 13.35 -9.27
CA SER A 73 14.73 14.26 -8.36
C SER A 73 13.31 13.79 -8.07
N ALA A 74 12.57 13.40 -9.11
CA ALA A 74 11.20 12.91 -8.97
C ALA A 74 11.15 11.60 -8.17
N VAL A 75 12.07 10.68 -8.45
CA VAL A 75 12.17 9.42 -7.72
C VAL A 75 12.52 9.67 -6.26
N SER A 76 13.51 10.55 -6.00
CA SER A 76 13.91 10.88 -4.63
C SER A 76 12.74 11.44 -3.82
N HIS A 77 11.89 12.24 -4.47
CA HIS A 77 10.72 12.79 -3.81
C HIS A 77 9.75 11.68 -3.39
N GLN A 78 9.50 10.73 -4.28
CA GLN A 78 8.62 9.59 -3.97
C GLN A 78 9.21 8.68 -2.88
N LEU A 79 10.53 8.46 -2.94
CA LEU A 79 11.20 7.65 -1.92
C LEU A 79 11.11 8.29 -0.53
N ARG A 80 11.19 9.61 -0.48
CA ARG A 80 11.05 10.34 0.80
C ARG A 80 9.66 10.10 1.39
N ILE A 81 8.62 10.19 0.55
CA ILE A 81 7.23 9.94 0.98
C ILE A 81 7.08 8.51 1.51
N LEU A 82 7.59 7.53 0.77
CA LEU A 82 7.50 6.13 1.17
C LEU A 82 8.29 5.83 2.44
N LYS A 83 9.43 6.47 2.61
CA LYS A 83 10.25 6.30 3.81
C LYS A 83 9.55 6.89 5.04
N GLN A 84 8.95 8.07 4.89
CA GLN A 84 8.19 8.70 5.96
C GLN A 84 6.97 7.87 6.36
N ALA A 85 6.41 7.13 5.42
CA ALA A 85 5.29 6.22 5.67
C ALA A 85 5.73 4.86 6.21
N HIS A 86 7.02 4.67 6.44
CA HIS A 86 7.62 3.43 6.96
C HIS A 86 7.39 2.22 6.08
N LEU A 87 7.29 2.44 4.77
CA LEU A 87 7.13 1.34 3.80
C LEU A 87 8.46 0.86 3.22
N ILE A 88 9.46 1.73 3.26
CA ILE A 88 10.81 1.41 2.78
C ILE A 88 11.83 1.85 3.81
N LYS A 89 13.01 1.26 3.71
CA LYS A 89 14.17 1.63 4.53
C LYS A 89 15.36 1.85 3.60
N ALA A 90 16.36 2.54 4.10
CA ALA A 90 17.54 2.89 3.33
C ALA A 90 18.79 2.44 4.07
N ARG A 91 19.80 2.02 3.30
CA ARG A 91 21.13 1.79 3.85
C ARG A 91 22.14 2.49 2.97
N ARG A 92 23.19 2.98 3.58
CA ARG A 92 24.26 3.65 2.85
C ARG A 92 25.42 2.68 2.63
N ASP A 93 25.95 2.71 1.41
CA ASP A 93 27.16 1.99 1.07
C ASP A 93 28.05 2.97 0.30
N GLY A 94 29.01 3.56 1.00
CA GLY A 94 29.82 4.63 0.44
C GLY A 94 28.96 5.87 0.13
N LYS A 95 28.94 6.27 -1.13
CA LYS A 95 28.16 7.42 -1.59
C LYS A 95 26.79 7.02 -2.11
N THR A 96 26.51 5.74 -2.14
CA THR A 96 25.26 5.21 -2.69
C THR A 96 24.30 4.85 -1.55
N ILE A 97 23.04 5.21 -1.72
CA ILE A 97 21.99 4.82 -0.80
C ILE A 97 21.12 3.79 -1.51
N PHE A 98 20.96 2.62 -0.89
CA PHE A 98 20.11 1.57 -1.39
C PHE A 98 18.82 1.52 -0.59
N TYR A 99 17.71 1.33 -1.29
CA TYR A 99 16.38 1.25 -0.69
C TYR A 99 15.86 -0.17 -0.78
N SER A 100 15.12 -0.57 0.24
CA SER A 100 14.49 -1.88 0.29
C SER A 100 13.18 -1.75 1.03
N LEU A 101 12.34 -2.77 0.94
CA LEU A 101 11.06 -2.79 1.64
C LEU A 101 11.31 -2.89 3.15
N ALA A 102 10.50 -2.16 3.93
CA ALA A 102 10.76 -1.97 5.36
C ALA A 102 10.69 -3.25 6.18
N ASP A 103 9.69 -4.10 5.89
CA ASP A 103 9.49 -5.34 6.62
C ASP A 103 8.73 -6.34 5.73
N TYR A 104 8.36 -7.48 6.30
CA TYR A 104 7.69 -8.51 5.51
C TYR A 104 6.22 -8.22 5.22
N HIS A 105 5.61 -7.28 5.93
CA HIS A 105 4.21 -6.91 5.68
C HIS A 105 4.05 -6.27 4.29
N VAL A 106 5.03 -5.46 3.88
CA VAL A 106 4.93 -4.75 2.60
C VAL A 106 4.92 -5.70 1.41
N PRO A 107 5.88 -6.65 1.30
CA PRO A 107 5.81 -7.62 0.21
C PRO A 107 4.55 -8.47 0.26
N MET A 108 4.04 -8.80 1.43
CA MET A 108 2.79 -9.56 1.54
C MET A 108 1.62 -8.81 0.93
N LEU A 109 1.49 -7.52 1.26
CA LEU A 109 0.41 -6.69 0.71
C LEU A 109 0.53 -6.58 -0.81
N LEU A 110 1.74 -6.37 -1.32
CA LEU A 110 1.97 -6.26 -2.76
C LEU A 110 1.63 -7.55 -3.49
N ARG A 111 2.08 -8.68 -2.97
CA ARG A 111 1.81 -9.97 -3.60
C ARG A 111 0.34 -10.33 -3.57
N GLN A 112 -0.32 -10.08 -2.45
CA GLN A 112 -1.76 -10.33 -2.33
C GLN A 112 -2.55 -9.45 -3.29
N GLY A 113 -2.17 -8.18 -3.42
CA GLY A 113 -2.81 -7.28 -4.36
C GLY A 113 -2.64 -7.74 -5.81
N MET A 114 -1.41 -8.12 -6.19
CA MET A 114 -1.15 -8.62 -7.53
C MET A 114 -1.95 -9.88 -7.82
N GLU A 115 -1.96 -10.81 -6.88
CA GLU A 115 -2.69 -12.05 -7.03
C GLU A 115 -4.19 -11.79 -7.22
N HIS A 116 -4.73 -10.89 -6.41
CA HIS A 116 -6.14 -10.55 -6.48
C HIS A 116 -6.54 -9.97 -7.84
N VAL A 117 -5.76 -8.99 -8.35
CA VAL A 117 -6.11 -8.33 -9.62
C VAL A 117 -5.85 -9.22 -10.84
N ARG A 118 -5.03 -10.26 -10.71
CA ARG A 118 -4.75 -11.21 -11.79
C ARG A 118 -5.72 -12.39 -11.82
N GLU A 119 -6.52 -12.56 -10.79
CA GLU A 119 -7.56 -13.58 -10.76
C GLU A 119 -8.68 -13.20 -11.73
N GLU A 120 -9.28 -14.19 -12.33
CA GLU A 120 -10.41 -13.98 -13.24
C GLU A 120 -11.60 -14.87 -12.90
#